data_ad58a20abf09a0839f0798b59218698b
#
_entry.id   ad58a20abf09a0839f0798b59218698b
#
_cell.length_a   1.000
_cell.length_b   1.000
_cell.length_c   1.000
_cell.angle_alpha   90.00
_cell.angle_beta   90.00
_cell.angle_gamma   90.00
#
_symmetry.space_group_name_H-M   'P 1'
#
loop_
_entity.id
_entity.type
_entity.pdbx_description
1 polymer ?
#
loop_
_entity_poly.entity_id
_entity_poly.type
_entity_poly.pdbx_seq_one_letter_code
_entity_poly.pdbx_strand_id
1 'polypeptide(L)'
;MYAQAAIKPNTLLRNGAYGIVMRGVQKCTCAGASLRGRNSAPLCCINLDTATDPACGTAGFLVSASEYIRNKYEDTMTPEQWDHFGGEMFTGFDTDRTMLRISAMNLMLHSIGNPDVDYRDSVSKQNQIRGKYTVCLANPPFKGTVDAGSINDDLKAVTDTKKTELLFLALFLRMMKTGGRCACIVPDGVLFGSSKAHKSLRKELVENHQLRAVISMPSGVFKPYAGVSTAVLIFTKTGAGGTENVWFYDMKADGFSLDDKRSEIEENDIPDIIERFHNLERESTRQRTEQSFFVPKQEIADNNYDLSINKYKEVEYIPVEYPPTSEILADIERLNREIETEVQELKKLLEMGKSDL
;
A
#
# COMPACT_ATOMS: atom_id res chain seq x y z
N MET A 1 5.35 5.47 -22.05
CA MET A 1 6.03 4.20 -21.74
C MET A 1 5.69 3.78 -20.29
N TYR A 2 4.38 3.56 -20.03
CA TYR A 2 3.83 3.20 -18.69
C TYR A 2 3.13 1.84 -18.72
N ALA A 3 3.36 1.04 -19.77
CA ALA A 3 2.58 -0.15 -20.07
C ALA A 3 3.31 -1.43 -19.66
N GLN A 4 3.51 -1.69 -18.36
CA GLN A 4 4.02 -3.02 -17.98
C GLN A 4 3.47 -3.61 -16.67
N ALA A 5 2.36 -3.10 -16.16
CA ALA A 5 1.75 -3.66 -14.96
C ALA A 5 0.45 -4.44 -15.23
N ALA A 6 0.22 -4.86 -16.45
CA ALA A 6 -1.07 -5.46 -16.75
C ALA A 6 -0.92 -6.68 -17.63
N ILE A 7 -0.78 -7.83 -17.06
CA ILE A 7 -1.33 -9.09 -17.56
C ILE A 7 -1.05 -10.17 -16.50
N LYS A 8 -1.87 -10.26 -15.58
CA LYS A 8 -2.57 -11.32 -14.86
C LYS A 8 -3.32 -10.63 -13.73
N PRO A 9 -4.62 -10.79 -13.59
CA PRO A 9 -5.31 -10.39 -12.37
C PRO A 9 -4.73 -11.30 -11.28
N ASN A 10 -3.65 -10.81 -10.67
CA ASN A 10 -3.00 -11.55 -9.61
C ASN A 10 -3.98 -11.60 -8.45
N THR A 11 -4.41 -12.79 -8.12
CA THR A 11 -5.06 -13.18 -6.87
C THR A 11 -4.35 -12.56 -5.65
N LEU A 12 -3.07 -12.27 -5.79
CA LEU A 12 -2.14 -11.61 -4.88
C LEU A 12 -2.54 -10.21 -4.45
N LEU A 13 -2.97 -9.38 -5.39
CA LEU A 13 -3.47 -8.05 -5.08
C LEU A 13 -4.89 -8.13 -4.48
N ARG A 14 -5.70 -9.14 -4.85
CA ARG A 14 -7.08 -9.29 -4.36
C ARG A 14 -7.17 -9.54 -2.86
N ASN A 15 -6.25 -10.25 -2.25
CA ASN A 15 -6.35 -10.63 -0.83
C ASN A 15 -5.39 -9.88 0.11
N GLY A 16 -4.28 -9.35 -0.41
CA GLY A 16 -3.21 -8.76 0.39
C GLY A 16 -3.33 -7.24 0.56
N ALA A 17 -2.56 -6.48 -0.20
CA ALA A 17 -2.51 -5.02 -0.12
C ALA A 17 -3.87 -4.36 -0.34
N TYR A 18 -4.74 -4.94 -1.19
CA TYR A 18 -6.12 -4.48 -1.36
C TYR A 18 -6.95 -4.59 -0.07
N GLY A 19 -6.83 -5.69 0.66
CA GLY A 19 -7.52 -5.88 1.94
C GLY A 19 -7.16 -4.80 2.95
N ILE A 20 -5.87 -4.47 3.07
CA ILE A 20 -5.36 -3.42 3.96
C ILE A 20 -5.89 -2.05 3.52
N VAL A 21 -5.73 -1.72 2.23
CA VAL A 21 -6.11 -0.42 1.67
C VAL A 21 -7.62 -0.20 1.80
N MET A 22 -8.43 -1.22 1.48
CA MET A 22 -9.89 -1.12 1.54
C MET A 22 -10.42 -0.95 2.96
N ARG A 23 -9.95 -1.74 3.90
CA ARG A 23 -10.45 -1.69 5.28
C ARG A 23 -9.86 -0.53 6.07
N GLY A 24 -8.68 -0.03 5.69
CA GLY A 24 -8.09 1.18 6.27
C GLY A 24 -8.91 2.45 6.05
N VAL A 25 -9.74 2.48 5.01
CA VAL A 25 -10.60 3.63 4.68
C VAL A 25 -11.97 3.57 5.35
N GLN A 26 -12.30 2.49 6.05
CA GLN A 26 -13.67 2.13 6.44
C GLN A 26 -14.28 2.88 7.63
N LYS A 27 -13.53 3.58 8.49
CA LYS A 27 -14.15 4.37 9.57
C LYS A 27 -14.77 5.67 9.02
N CYS A 28 -16.05 5.60 8.69
CA CYS A 28 -16.86 6.79 8.50
C CYS A 28 -17.06 7.47 9.86
N THR A 29 -16.32 8.55 10.13
CA THR A 29 -16.68 9.49 11.18
C THR A 29 -17.71 10.46 10.61
N CYS A 30 -18.99 10.10 10.69
CA CYS A 30 -20.04 11.10 10.62
C CYS A 30 -19.93 11.96 11.89
N ALA A 31 -19.07 12.98 11.84
CA ALA A 31 -19.01 14.00 12.86
C ALA A 31 -20.33 14.79 12.82
N GLY A 32 -21.23 14.50 13.73
CA GLY A 32 -22.44 15.32 13.91
C GLY A 32 -23.74 14.60 14.29
N ALA A 33 -23.78 13.25 14.38
CA ALA A 33 -24.98 12.56 14.85
C ALA A 33 -24.70 11.79 16.14
N SER A 34 -24.93 12.46 17.27
CA SER A 34 -25.09 11.79 18.56
C SER A 34 -26.34 10.95 18.53
N LEU A 35 -26.20 9.67 18.21
CA LEU A 35 -27.24 8.66 18.44
C LEU A 35 -26.64 7.51 19.24
N ARG A 36 -26.97 7.51 20.51
CA ARG A 36 -26.76 6.40 21.43
C ARG A 36 -27.55 5.18 20.92
N GLY A 37 -26.86 4.09 20.68
CA GLY A 37 -27.42 2.75 20.64
C GLY A 37 -27.64 2.16 19.26
N ARG A 38 -26.89 1.12 19.03
CA ARG A 38 -26.92 0.01 18.07
C ARG A 38 -25.83 0.01 17.02
N ASN A 39 -25.23 -1.17 16.87
CA ASN A 39 -24.15 -1.55 15.94
C ASN A 39 -24.52 -1.47 14.45
N SER A 40 -24.95 -0.32 13.97
CA SER A 40 -25.14 -0.04 12.55
C SER A 40 -24.34 1.21 12.20
N ALA A 41 -23.20 1.04 11.54
CA ALA A 41 -22.61 2.16 10.79
C ALA A 41 -23.72 2.66 9.85
N PRO A 42 -24.02 3.96 9.83
CA PRO A 42 -25.20 4.42 9.10
C PRO A 42 -25.03 4.18 7.61
N LEU A 43 -26.01 3.55 6.99
CA LEU A 43 -26.18 3.39 5.54
C LEU A 43 -26.04 4.72 4.76
N CYS A 44 -26.10 5.85 5.43
CA CYS A 44 -25.99 7.17 4.82
C CYS A 44 -24.64 7.44 4.12
N CYS A 45 -23.59 6.69 4.45
CA CYS A 45 -22.26 6.89 3.83
C CYS A 45 -22.18 6.30 2.41
N ILE A 46 -22.95 5.26 2.11
CA ILE A 46 -22.97 4.62 0.77
C ILE A 46 -23.59 5.56 -0.28
N ASN A 47 -24.55 6.39 0.11
CA ASN A 47 -25.24 7.30 -0.80
C ASN A 47 -24.39 8.45 -1.33
N LEU A 48 -23.24 8.75 -0.70
CA LEU A 48 -22.44 9.93 -1.00
C LEU A 48 -20.97 9.61 -1.29
N ASP A 49 -20.52 8.38 -1.02
CA ASP A 49 -19.14 8.00 -1.28
C ASP A 49 -18.90 7.84 -2.79
N THR A 50 -17.80 8.42 -3.24
CA THR A 50 -17.27 8.29 -4.59
C THR A 50 -15.82 7.87 -4.49
N ALA A 51 -15.50 6.69 -4.99
CA ALA A 51 -14.16 6.13 -4.98
C ALA A 51 -13.44 6.42 -6.30
N THR A 52 -12.16 6.76 -6.23
CA THR A 52 -11.34 6.95 -7.43
C THR A 52 -10.00 6.25 -7.34
N ASP A 53 -9.53 5.78 -8.49
CA ASP A 53 -8.15 5.38 -8.73
C ASP A 53 -7.60 6.15 -9.94
N PRO A 54 -6.74 7.16 -9.74
CA PRO A 54 -6.21 7.98 -10.83
C PRO A 54 -5.05 7.31 -11.61
N ALA A 55 -4.75 6.04 -11.35
CA ALA A 55 -3.81 5.19 -12.09
C ALA A 55 -4.34 3.74 -12.08
N CYS A 56 -5.58 3.56 -12.53
CA CYS A 56 -6.40 2.38 -12.21
C CYS A 56 -5.90 1.07 -12.85
N GLY A 57 -5.10 1.11 -13.91
CA GLY A 57 -4.64 -0.09 -14.60
C GLY A 57 -5.83 -0.97 -14.99
N THR A 58 -5.94 -2.15 -14.39
CA THR A 58 -7.06 -3.08 -14.56
C THR A 58 -8.25 -2.81 -13.63
N ALA A 59 -8.27 -1.70 -12.92
CA ALA A 59 -9.26 -1.30 -11.91
C ALA A 59 -9.38 -2.27 -10.70
N GLY A 60 -8.32 -3.00 -10.36
CA GLY A 60 -8.36 -3.99 -9.29
C GLY A 60 -8.76 -3.41 -7.93
N PHE A 61 -8.34 -2.19 -7.57
CA PHE A 61 -8.77 -1.51 -6.35
C PHE A 61 -10.26 -1.18 -6.36
N LEU A 62 -10.76 -0.68 -7.47
CA LEU A 62 -12.18 -0.34 -7.61
C LEU A 62 -13.05 -1.59 -7.58
N VAL A 63 -12.60 -2.69 -8.21
CA VAL A 63 -13.26 -3.99 -8.15
C VAL A 63 -13.33 -4.50 -6.70
N SER A 64 -12.20 -4.51 -5.98
CA SER A 64 -12.20 -4.95 -4.59
C SER A 64 -13.07 -4.07 -3.69
N ALA A 65 -13.15 -2.76 -4.00
CA ALA A 65 -14.06 -1.85 -3.32
C ALA A 65 -15.52 -2.23 -3.56
N SER A 66 -15.87 -2.55 -4.81
CA SER A 66 -17.23 -2.95 -5.16
C SER A 66 -17.63 -4.28 -4.51
N GLU A 67 -16.76 -5.27 -4.56
CA GLU A 67 -16.97 -6.56 -3.89
C GLU A 67 -17.17 -6.39 -2.37
N TYR A 68 -16.36 -5.54 -1.75
CA TYR A 68 -16.50 -5.25 -0.32
C TYR A 68 -17.85 -4.62 0.02
N ILE A 69 -18.29 -3.61 -0.75
CA ILE A 69 -19.58 -2.94 -0.54
C ILE A 69 -20.71 -3.94 -0.74
N ARG A 70 -20.69 -4.72 -1.81
CA ARG A 70 -21.69 -5.76 -2.06
C ARG A 70 -21.77 -6.75 -0.91
N ASN A 71 -20.67 -7.41 -0.58
CA ASN A 71 -20.65 -8.43 0.47
C ASN A 71 -21.16 -7.94 1.82
N LYS A 72 -21.04 -6.63 2.08
CA LYS A 72 -21.44 -6.05 3.36
C LYS A 72 -22.85 -5.49 3.39
N TYR A 73 -23.35 -4.98 2.26
CA TYR A 73 -24.55 -4.15 2.23
C TYR A 73 -25.59 -4.60 1.21
N GLU A 74 -25.34 -5.66 0.41
CA GLU A 74 -26.19 -6.13 -0.68
C GLU A 74 -27.67 -6.22 -0.26
N ASP A 75 -27.96 -6.83 0.90
CA ASP A 75 -29.32 -7.03 1.41
C ASP A 75 -29.98 -5.76 1.96
N THR A 76 -29.24 -4.67 2.08
CA THR A 76 -29.72 -3.43 2.75
C THR A 76 -29.67 -2.19 1.87
N MET A 77 -29.12 -2.29 0.66
CA MET A 77 -29.06 -1.18 -0.29
C MET A 77 -30.43 -0.86 -0.90
N THR A 78 -30.75 0.44 -0.97
CA THR A 78 -31.94 0.92 -1.69
C THR A 78 -31.71 0.92 -3.19
N PRO A 79 -32.79 1.00 -4.02
CA PRO A 79 -32.65 1.13 -5.47
C PRO A 79 -31.74 2.31 -5.89
N GLU A 80 -31.86 3.46 -5.25
CA GLU A 80 -31.05 4.65 -5.53
C GLU A 80 -29.56 4.41 -5.19
N GLN A 81 -29.28 3.63 -4.14
CA GLN A 81 -27.92 3.23 -3.78
C GLN A 81 -27.33 2.26 -4.82
N TRP A 82 -28.16 1.36 -5.34
CA TRP A 82 -27.75 0.46 -6.42
C TRP A 82 -27.49 1.21 -7.72
N ASP A 83 -28.30 2.22 -8.07
CA ASP A 83 -28.05 3.07 -9.22
C ASP A 83 -26.73 3.84 -9.09
N HIS A 84 -26.47 4.43 -7.91
CA HIS A 84 -25.21 5.09 -7.62
C HIS A 84 -24.01 4.12 -7.67
N PHE A 85 -24.14 2.93 -7.08
CA PHE A 85 -23.13 1.88 -7.12
C PHE A 85 -22.80 1.44 -8.56
N GLY A 86 -23.82 1.27 -9.39
CA GLY A 86 -23.67 0.82 -10.78
C GLY A 86 -23.13 1.89 -11.74
N GLY A 87 -23.10 3.17 -11.33
CA GLY A 87 -22.75 4.31 -12.17
C GLY A 87 -21.64 5.20 -11.61
N GLU A 88 -22.00 6.09 -10.70
CA GLU A 88 -21.12 7.22 -10.31
C GLU A 88 -20.12 6.91 -9.17
N MET A 89 -20.29 5.79 -8.47
CA MET A 89 -19.52 5.48 -7.27
C MET A 89 -18.04 5.23 -7.56
N PHE A 90 -17.71 4.64 -8.71
CA PHE A 90 -16.35 4.20 -9.03
C PHE A 90 -15.82 4.87 -10.28
N THR A 91 -14.77 5.68 -10.13
CA THR A 91 -14.12 6.39 -11.24
C THR A 91 -12.66 5.97 -11.37
N GLY A 92 -12.24 5.52 -12.55
CA GLY A 92 -10.86 5.15 -12.87
C GLY A 92 -10.25 6.03 -13.96
N PHE A 93 -8.96 6.33 -13.84
CA PHE A 93 -8.21 7.03 -14.89
C PHE A 93 -6.95 6.27 -15.23
N ASP A 94 -6.61 6.23 -16.50
CA ASP A 94 -5.34 5.70 -16.98
C ASP A 94 -4.92 6.40 -18.29
N THR A 95 -3.65 6.31 -18.63
CA THR A 95 -3.10 6.80 -19.91
C THR A 95 -2.98 5.69 -20.96
N ASP A 96 -3.18 4.43 -20.57
CA ASP A 96 -3.16 3.29 -21.49
C ASP A 96 -4.58 2.90 -21.89
N ARG A 97 -4.89 3.07 -23.17
CA ARG A 97 -6.21 2.74 -23.74
C ARG A 97 -6.55 1.25 -23.63
N THR A 98 -5.55 0.37 -23.62
CA THR A 98 -5.76 -1.07 -23.44
C THR A 98 -6.19 -1.35 -22.02
N MET A 99 -5.53 -0.70 -21.04
CA MET A 99 -5.92 -0.79 -19.64
C MET A 99 -7.34 -0.29 -19.39
N LEU A 100 -7.73 0.83 -19.99
CA LEU A 100 -9.08 1.36 -19.88
C LEU A 100 -10.16 0.38 -20.38
N ARG A 101 -9.89 -0.34 -21.47
CA ARG A 101 -10.80 -1.38 -21.97
C ARG A 101 -10.88 -2.55 -20.98
N ILE A 102 -9.74 -3.02 -20.47
CA ILE A 102 -9.67 -4.10 -19.50
C ILE A 102 -10.36 -3.68 -18.21
N SER A 103 -10.13 -2.47 -17.72
CA SER A 103 -10.74 -1.96 -16.50
C SER A 103 -12.26 -1.84 -16.62
N ALA A 104 -12.76 -1.32 -17.74
CA ALA A 104 -14.20 -1.25 -18.00
C ALA A 104 -14.84 -2.65 -17.99
N MET A 105 -14.25 -3.59 -18.72
CA MET A 105 -14.73 -4.99 -18.74
C MET A 105 -14.67 -5.64 -17.35
N ASN A 106 -13.58 -5.40 -16.60
CA ASN A 106 -13.41 -5.95 -15.26
C ASN A 106 -14.49 -5.42 -14.30
N LEU A 107 -14.76 -4.12 -14.31
CA LEU A 107 -15.80 -3.50 -13.50
C LEU A 107 -17.20 -4.02 -13.89
N MET A 108 -17.50 -4.17 -15.20
CA MET A 108 -18.75 -4.75 -15.67
C MET A 108 -18.94 -6.19 -15.18
N LEU A 109 -17.91 -7.02 -15.22
CA LEU A 109 -17.95 -8.39 -14.71
C LEU A 109 -18.20 -8.45 -13.18
N HIS A 110 -17.93 -7.36 -12.46
CA HIS A 110 -18.18 -7.23 -11.02
C HIS A 110 -19.43 -6.38 -10.70
N SER A 111 -20.40 -6.37 -11.62
CA SER A 111 -21.72 -5.77 -11.44
C SER A 111 -21.78 -4.24 -11.41
N ILE A 112 -20.78 -3.57 -11.97
CA ILE A 112 -20.83 -2.13 -12.23
C ILE A 112 -21.28 -1.95 -13.68
N GLY A 113 -22.56 -1.67 -13.87
CA GLY A 113 -23.19 -1.69 -15.19
C GLY A 113 -22.74 -0.56 -16.12
N ASN A 114 -22.34 0.58 -15.57
CA ASN A 114 -21.86 1.74 -16.32
C ASN A 114 -20.53 2.27 -15.74
N PRO A 115 -19.39 1.59 -16.02
CA PRO A 115 -18.09 1.96 -15.47
C PRO A 115 -17.63 3.34 -15.93
N ASP A 116 -17.28 4.23 -14.99
CA ASP A 116 -16.69 5.55 -15.26
C ASP A 116 -15.15 5.39 -15.33
N VAL A 117 -14.63 4.98 -16.48
CA VAL A 117 -13.18 4.89 -16.74
C VAL A 117 -12.80 5.73 -17.95
N ASP A 118 -11.88 6.65 -17.77
CA ASP A 118 -11.55 7.68 -18.75
C ASP A 118 -10.05 7.80 -18.99
N TYR A 119 -9.69 8.13 -20.26
CA TYR A 119 -8.32 8.42 -20.64
C TYR A 119 -7.89 9.76 -20.06
N ARG A 120 -6.89 9.74 -19.18
CA ARG A 120 -6.40 10.96 -18.53
C ARG A 120 -4.95 10.84 -18.07
N ASP A 121 -4.13 11.82 -18.42
CA ASP A 121 -2.89 12.07 -17.73
C ASP A 121 -3.21 12.80 -16.42
N SER A 122 -3.27 12.02 -15.34
CA SER A 122 -3.80 12.45 -14.06
C SER A 122 -3.00 13.58 -13.42
N VAL A 123 -1.70 13.69 -13.68
CA VAL A 123 -0.82 14.72 -13.11
C VAL A 123 -0.67 15.96 -14.01
N SER A 124 -1.24 15.93 -15.23
CA SER A 124 -1.11 17.00 -16.19
C SER A 124 -2.01 18.21 -15.88
N LYS A 125 -1.69 19.34 -16.51
CA LYS A 125 -2.51 20.57 -16.49
C LYS A 125 -3.93 20.36 -17.04
N GLN A 126 -4.15 19.35 -17.86
CA GLN A 126 -5.46 19.03 -18.41
C GLN A 126 -6.40 18.42 -17.35
N ASN A 127 -5.86 17.82 -16.31
CA ASN A 127 -6.68 17.33 -15.22
C ASN A 127 -7.15 18.49 -14.32
N GLN A 128 -8.41 18.88 -14.46
CA GLN A 128 -9.03 19.96 -13.69
C GLN A 128 -9.83 19.47 -12.48
N ILE A 129 -9.84 18.16 -12.19
CA ILE A 129 -10.60 17.59 -11.08
C ILE A 129 -10.02 18.07 -9.74
N ARG A 130 -10.88 18.62 -8.90
CA ARG A 130 -10.55 19.14 -7.58
C ARG A 130 -11.71 18.89 -6.61
N GLY A 131 -11.44 18.32 -5.45
CA GLY A 131 -12.44 18.16 -4.39
C GLY A 131 -13.69 17.39 -4.81
N LYS A 132 -13.55 16.35 -5.64
CA LYS A 132 -14.66 15.56 -6.19
C LYS A 132 -14.92 14.27 -5.38
N TYR A 133 -13.87 13.57 -4.96
CA TYR A 133 -13.98 12.21 -4.43
C TYR A 133 -13.89 12.16 -2.91
N THR A 134 -14.57 11.18 -2.31
CA THR A 134 -14.54 10.93 -0.87
C THR A 134 -13.55 9.81 -0.49
N VAL A 135 -13.22 8.95 -1.45
CA VAL A 135 -12.28 7.85 -1.27
C VAL A 135 -11.29 7.82 -2.43
N CYS A 136 -10.01 7.69 -2.13
CA CYS A 136 -8.96 7.45 -3.11
C CYS A 136 -8.22 6.16 -2.75
N LEU A 137 -8.18 5.21 -3.68
CA LEU A 137 -7.51 3.92 -3.54
C LEU A 137 -6.58 3.78 -4.73
N ALA A 138 -5.28 3.73 -4.50
CA ALA A 138 -4.36 3.76 -5.62
C ALA A 138 -3.06 3.00 -5.39
N ASN A 139 -2.57 2.40 -6.47
CA ASN A 139 -1.20 1.92 -6.59
C ASN A 139 -0.53 2.67 -7.76
N PRO A 140 -0.06 3.92 -7.53
CA PRO A 140 0.52 4.73 -8.58
C PRO A 140 1.87 4.18 -9.04
N PRO A 141 2.39 4.65 -10.20
CA PRO A 141 3.72 4.25 -10.67
C PRO A 141 4.80 4.57 -9.64
N PHE A 142 5.65 3.58 -9.32
CA PHE A 142 6.72 3.71 -8.31
C PHE A 142 7.92 4.52 -8.80
N LYS A 143 8.07 4.67 -10.11
CA LYS A 143 9.16 5.41 -10.75
C LYS A 143 8.66 6.10 -12.01
N GLY A 144 9.21 7.26 -12.26
CA GLY A 144 8.96 8.00 -13.50
C GLY A 144 9.23 9.48 -13.32
N THR A 145 9.37 10.15 -14.45
CA THR A 145 9.50 11.61 -14.49
C THR A 145 8.55 12.17 -15.54
N VAL A 146 7.92 13.27 -15.20
CA VAL A 146 7.00 13.98 -16.06
C VAL A 146 7.67 15.26 -16.57
N ASP A 147 7.32 15.69 -17.79
CA ASP A 147 7.79 16.98 -18.28
C ASP A 147 7.28 18.12 -17.39
N ALA A 148 8.20 18.99 -16.95
CA ALA A 148 7.89 20.08 -16.03
C ALA A 148 6.84 21.06 -16.57
N GLY A 149 6.76 21.23 -17.90
CA GLY A 149 5.79 22.10 -18.57
C GLY A 149 4.37 21.56 -18.52
N SER A 150 4.20 20.24 -18.48
CA SER A 150 2.90 19.55 -18.49
C SER A 150 2.28 19.42 -17.09
N ILE A 151 3.08 19.48 -16.01
CA ILE A 151 2.61 19.26 -14.64
C ILE A 151 1.64 20.34 -14.21
N ASN A 152 0.53 19.95 -13.59
CA ASN A 152 -0.46 20.84 -13.00
C ASN A 152 0.17 21.72 -11.89
N ASP A 153 -0.12 23.02 -11.94
CA ASP A 153 0.52 24.00 -11.05
C ASP A 153 0.12 23.83 -9.58
N ASP A 154 -1.09 23.32 -9.29
CA ASP A 154 -1.51 22.99 -7.92
C ASP A 154 -0.63 21.89 -7.31
N LEU A 155 -0.21 20.91 -8.10
CA LEU A 155 0.66 19.84 -7.63
C LEU A 155 2.06 20.37 -7.31
N LYS A 156 2.57 21.30 -8.15
CA LYS A 156 3.84 21.98 -7.90
C LYS A 156 3.83 22.83 -6.63
N ALA A 157 2.70 23.42 -6.29
CA ALA A 157 2.55 24.20 -5.06
C ALA A 157 2.74 23.33 -3.79
N VAL A 158 2.34 22.05 -3.84
CA VAL A 158 2.52 21.08 -2.74
C VAL A 158 3.92 20.51 -2.75
N THR A 159 4.40 20.12 -3.93
CA THR A 159 5.73 19.49 -4.08
C THR A 159 6.35 19.86 -5.43
N ASP A 160 7.43 20.61 -5.39
CA ASP A 160 8.16 21.02 -6.60
C ASP A 160 9.08 19.90 -7.07
N THR A 161 8.53 19.04 -7.93
CA THR A 161 9.23 17.85 -8.43
C THR A 161 8.70 17.43 -9.80
N LYS A 162 9.49 16.60 -10.49
CA LYS A 162 9.08 15.88 -11.71
C LYS A 162 8.80 14.40 -11.44
N LYS A 163 9.03 13.93 -10.22
CA LYS A 163 8.89 12.52 -9.86
C LYS A 163 7.42 12.13 -9.71
N THR A 164 7.00 11.11 -10.45
CA THR A 164 5.61 10.67 -10.50
C THR A 164 5.08 10.24 -9.13
N GLU A 165 5.86 9.50 -8.36
CA GLU A 165 5.46 8.98 -7.04
C GLU A 165 5.07 10.09 -6.05
N LEU A 166 5.75 11.26 -6.11
CA LEU A 166 5.42 12.41 -5.26
C LEU A 166 4.23 13.20 -5.82
N LEU A 167 4.16 13.36 -7.14
CA LEU A 167 3.08 14.08 -7.79
C LEU A 167 1.73 13.39 -7.59
N PHE A 168 1.69 12.06 -7.56
CA PHE A 168 0.45 11.33 -7.30
C PHE A 168 -0.08 11.55 -5.88
N LEU A 169 0.78 11.63 -4.86
CA LEU A 169 0.34 11.98 -3.51
C LEU A 169 -0.27 13.40 -3.43
N ALA A 170 0.36 14.38 -4.09
CA ALA A 170 -0.20 15.72 -4.20
C ALA A 170 -1.53 15.71 -4.98
N LEU A 171 -1.64 14.88 -6.01
CA LEU A 171 -2.86 14.69 -6.79
C LEU A 171 -4.01 14.12 -5.93
N PHE A 172 -3.76 13.13 -5.09
CA PHE A 172 -4.78 12.58 -4.21
C PHE A 172 -5.34 13.65 -3.29
N LEU A 173 -4.48 14.46 -2.68
CA LEU A 173 -4.91 15.61 -1.88
C LEU A 173 -5.76 16.61 -2.68
N ARG A 174 -5.42 16.85 -3.94
CA ARG A 174 -6.18 17.77 -4.80
C ARG A 174 -7.56 17.22 -5.18
N MET A 175 -7.63 15.94 -5.56
CA MET A 175 -8.87 15.32 -6.07
C MET A 175 -9.90 15.03 -4.99
N MET A 176 -9.48 14.78 -3.76
CA MET A 176 -10.39 14.47 -2.65
C MET A 176 -11.11 15.69 -2.12
N LYS A 177 -12.34 15.50 -1.63
CA LYS A 177 -13.07 16.43 -0.77
C LYS A 177 -12.39 16.54 0.59
N THR A 178 -12.66 17.63 1.33
CA THR A 178 -12.34 17.68 2.77
C THR A 178 -13.10 16.58 3.50
N GLY A 179 -12.44 15.85 4.39
CA GLY A 179 -12.94 14.62 5.00
C GLY A 179 -12.73 13.36 4.15
N GLY A 180 -12.26 13.52 2.91
CA GLY A 180 -11.93 12.38 2.04
C GLY A 180 -10.76 11.56 2.56
N ARG A 181 -10.80 10.26 2.31
CA ARG A 181 -9.87 9.26 2.82
C ARG A 181 -9.04 8.67 1.69
N CYS A 182 -7.75 8.53 1.91
CA CYS A 182 -6.85 7.90 0.96
C CYS A 182 -6.15 6.70 1.60
N ALA A 183 -6.06 5.63 0.83
CA ALA A 183 -5.09 4.58 1.08
C ALA A 183 -4.34 4.31 -0.22
N CYS A 184 -3.04 4.50 -0.19
CA CYS A 184 -2.19 4.37 -1.38
C CYS A 184 -0.88 3.66 -1.09
N ILE A 185 -0.38 2.95 -2.09
CA ILE A 185 0.90 2.28 -2.04
C ILE A 185 1.98 3.27 -2.52
N VAL A 186 3.07 3.33 -1.80
CA VAL A 186 4.22 4.16 -2.15
C VAL A 186 5.52 3.36 -2.02
N PRO A 187 6.53 3.63 -2.84
CA PRO A 187 7.86 3.08 -2.59
C PRO A 187 8.49 3.72 -1.35
N ASP A 188 9.29 2.96 -0.61
CA ASP A 188 9.95 3.40 0.63
C ASP A 188 10.73 4.71 0.47
N GLY A 189 11.27 4.99 -0.72
CA GLY A 189 11.94 6.24 -1.03
C GLY A 189 11.10 7.49 -0.76
N VAL A 190 9.77 7.38 -0.78
CA VAL A 190 8.87 8.47 -0.41
C VAL A 190 8.94 8.75 1.09
N LEU A 191 9.08 7.70 1.91
CA LEU A 191 9.05 7.78 3.37
C LEU A 191 10.30 8.47 3.96
N PHE A 192 11.47 8.21 3.41
CA PHE A 192 12.75 8.71 3.96
C PHE A 192 13.53 9.63 3.01
N GLY A 193 13.08 9.84 1.78
CA GLY A 193 13.79 10.68 0.81
C GLY A 193 14.19 12.05 1.38
N SER A 194 15.44 12.46 1.15
CA SER A 194 16.03 13.64 1.77
C SER A 194 15.81 14.95 1.01
N SER A 195 15.31 14.89 -0.26
CA SER A 195 15.11 16.10 -1.06
C SER A 195 14.02 17.00 -0.48
N LYS A 196 14.10 18.30 -0.80
CA LYS A 196 13.09 19.28 -0.35
C LYS A 196 11.67 18.86 -0.72
N ALA A 197 11.46 18.30 -1.91
CA ALA A 197 10.16 17.85 -2.39
C ALA A 197 9.59 16.71 -1.53
N HIS A 198 10.41 15.71 -1.14
CA HIS A 198 9.97 14.64 -0.25
C HIS A 198 9.57 15.18 1.13
N LYS A 199 10.43 16.03 1.72
CA LYS A 199 10.17 16.62 3.04
C LYS A 199 8.92 17.50 3.03
N SER A 200 8.75 18.36 2.00
CA SER A 200 7.58 19.21 1.84
C SER A 200 6.29 18.40 1.81
N LEU A 201 6.26 17.32 1.02
CA LEU A 201 5.08 16.47 0.90
C LEU A 201 4.75 15.72 2.19
N ARG A 202 5.76 15.13 2.86
CA ARG A 202 5.54 14.47 4.17
C ARG A 202 5.07 15.46 5.24
N LYS A 203 5.67 16.65 5.26
CA LYS A 203 5.20 17.73 6.12
C LYS A 203 3.75 18.09 5.85
N GLU A 204 3.36 18.23 4.59
CA GLU A 204 1.97 18.50 4.20
C GLU A 204 1.00 17.44 4.75
N LEU A 205 1.33 16.15 4.59
CA LEU A 205 0.51 15.04 5.09
C LEU A 205 0.38 15.03 6.63
N VAL A 206 1.47 15.32 7.34
CA VAL A 206 1.52 15.23 8.82
C VAL A 206 0.96 16.48 9.48
N GLU A 207 1.25 17.68 8.94
CA GLU A 207 0.86 18.95 9.56
C GLU A 207 -0.53 19.42 9.16
N ASN A 208 -0.84 19.35 7.86
CA ASN A 208 -2.05 19.94 7.31
C ASN A 208 -3.19 18.94 7.14
N HIS A 209 -2.89 17.64 7.24
CA HIS A 209 -3.86 16.56 7.13
C HIS A 209 -3.77 15.61 8.31
N GLN A 210 -4.55 14.54 8.29
CA GLN A 210 -4.49 13.50 9.30
C GLN A 210 -3.83 12.25 8.70
N LEU A 211 -2.53 12.09 8.89
CA LEU A 211 -1.84 10.83 8.61
C LEU A 211 -2.17 9.84 9.73
N ARG A 212 -2.82 8.74 9.37
CA ARG A 212 -3.32 7.76 10.34
C ARG A 212 -2.40 6.56 10.50
N ALA A 213 -1.89 6.04 9.37
CA ALA A 213 -1.07 4.85 9.40
C ALA A 213 -0.01 4.82 8.30
N VAL A 214 1.10 4.17 8.62
CA VAL A 214 2.16 3.75 7.71
C VAL A 214 2.38 2.25 7.90
N ILE A 215 2.07 1.43 6.90
CA ILE A 215 2.24 -0.01 6.95
C ILE A 215 3.39 -0.36 6.01
N SER A 216 4.54 -0.67 6.58
CA SER A 216 5.73 -1.06 5.81
C SER A 216 5.59 -2.48 5.31
N MET A 217 5.87 -2.70 4.04
CA MET A 217 5.81 -4.00 3.37
C MET A 217 7.21 -4.42 2.92
N PRO A 218 7.60 -5.69 3.10
CA PRO A 218 8.92 -6.15 2.71
C PRO A 218 9.15 -6.08 1.20
N SER A 219 10.42 -6.06 0.79
CA SER A 219 10.78 -6.20 -0.61
C SER A 219 10.30 -7.53 -1.16
N GLY A 220 9.82 -7.54 -2.40
CA GLY A 220 9.32 -8.76 -3.04
C GLY A 220 7.80 -8.91 -3.06
N VAL A 221 7.03 -8.15 -2.27
CA VAL A 221 5.56 -8.19 -2.29
C VAL A 221 5.01 -7.93 -3.69
N PHE A 222 5.64 -7.08 -4.48
CA PHE A 222 5.22 -6.73 -5.84
C PHE A 222 6.01 -7.44 -6.95
N LYS A 223 6.77 -8.48 -6.63
CA LYS A 223 7.43 -9.29 -7.66
C LYS A 223 6.39 -10.02 -8.54
N PRO A 224 6.69 -10.24 -9.82
CA PRO A 224 7.93 -9.89 -10.53
C PRO A 224 7.99 -8.42 -11.01
N TYR A 225 7.01 -7.57 -10.72
CA TYR A 225 6.91 -6.20 -11.26
C TYR A 225 7.86 -5.21 -10.59
N ALA A 226 8.01 -5.30 -9.27
CA ALA A 226 8.91 -4.46 -8.48
C ALA A 226 9.51 -5.24 -7.31
N GLY A 227 10.84 -5.21 -7.20
CA GLY A 227 11.57 -5.83 -6.09
C GLY A 227 11.89 -4.85 -4.96
N VAL A 228 11.32 -3.64 -4.97
CA VAL A 228 11.58 -2.62 -3.95
C VAL A 228 10.64 -2.76 -2.77
N SER A 229 11.09 -2.37 -1.58
CA SER A 229 10.23 -2.23 -0.42
C SER A 229 9.23 -1.10 -0.64
N THR A 230 8.06 -1.26 -0.13
CA THR A 230 6.93 -0.33 -0.30
C THR A 230 6.21 -0.14 1.02
N ALA A 231 5.30 0.82 1.06
CA ALA A 231 4.41 1.00 2.20
C ALA A 231 3.01 1.40 1.75
N VAL A 232 2.03 1.11 2.59
CA VAL A 232 0.69 1.69 2.48
C VAL A 232 0.60 2.91 3.38
N LEU A 233 0.26 4.06 2.80
CA LEU A 233 -0.09 5.27 3.52
C LEU A 233 -1.60 5.39 3.64
N ILE A 234 -2.10 5.59 4.85
CA ILE A 234 -3.53 5.83 5.12
C ILE A 234 -3.68 7.20 5.76
N PHE A 235 -4.40 8.10 5.09
CA PHE A 235 -4.62 9.45 5.57
C PHE A 235 -6.00 10.01 5.22
N THR A 236 -6.42 11.03 5.96
CA THR A 236 -7.65 11.79 5.70
C THR A 236 -7.27 13.22 5.33
N LYS A 237 -7.84 13.73 4.25
CA LYS A 237 -7.68 15.14 3.87
C LYS A 237 -8.53 16.01 4.78
N THR A 238 -7.91 16.80 5.64
CA THR A 238 -8.58 17.73 6.54
C THR A 238 -8.37 19.19 6.13
N GLY A 239 -7.15 19.55 5.74
CA GLY A 239 -6.73 20.92 5.49
C GLY A 239 -6.58 21.77 6.77
N ALA A 240 -6.72 21.12 7.94
CA ALA A 240 -6.66 21.76 9.25
C ALA A 240 -5.84 20.96 10.27
N GLY A 241 -4.98 20.04 9.76
CA GLY A 241 -4.22 19.12 10.60
C GLY A 241 -5.08 17.96 11.12
N GLY A 242 -4.73 17.44 12.29
CA GLY A 242 -5.45 16.34 12.95
C GLY A 242 -4.61 15.09 13.20
N THR A 243 -3.34 15.09 12.80
CA THR A 243 -2.39 14.06 13.19
C THR A 243 -1.94 14.30 14.62
N GLU A 244 -2.24 13.40 15.53
CA GLU A 244 -1.69 13.36 16.90
C GLU A 244 -0.61 12.30 17.00
N ASN A 245 -0.95 11.07 16.64
CA ASN A 245 -0.05 9.93 16.58
C ASN A 245 -0.25 9.23 15.23
N VAL A 246 0.81 8.68 14.68
CA VAL A 246 0.79 7.84 13.48
C VAL A 246 1.02 6.41 13.88
N TRP A 247 0.15 5.51 13.44
CA TRP A 247 0.31 4.08 13.66
C TRP A 247 1.26 3.49 12.62
N PHE A 248 2.28 2.79 13.09
CA PHE A 248 3.23 2.07 12.26
C PHE A 248 3.02 0.58 12.41
N TYR A 249 3.15 -0.14 11.30
CA TYR A 249 3.12 -1.60 11.28
C TYR A 249 4.23 -2.13 10.36
N ASP A 250 5.01 -3.09 10.87
CA ASP A 250 6.10 -3.75 10.16
C ASP A 250 5.65 -5.12 9.63
N MET A 251 5.01 -5.12 8.46
CA MET A 251 4.53 -6.34 7.81
C MET A 251 5.69 -7.23 7.39
N LYS A 252 5.65 -8.51 7.72
CA LYS A 252 6.65 -9.51 7.38
C LYS A 252 6.20 -10.42 6.24
N ALA A 253 4.92 -10.77 6.21
CA ALA A 253 4.37 -11.68 5.24
C ALA A 253 2.95 -11.26 4.82
N ASP A 254 2.61 -11.53 3.58
CA ASP A 254 1.29 -11.24 2.97
C ASP A 254 0.55 -12.50 2.51
N GLY A 255 0.95 -13.68 3.01
CA GLY A 255 0.41 -14.98 2.61
C GLY A 255 1.07 -15.57 1.38
N PHE A 256 2.17 -14.97 0.89
CA PHE A 256 2.88 -15.45 -0.29
C PHE A 256 4.39 -15.32 -0.12
N SER A 257 5.14 -16.22 -0.75
CA SER A 257 6.60 -16.17 -0.78
C SER A 257 7.10 -14.88 -1.44
N LEU A 258 8.23 -14.35 -0.97
CA LEU A 258 8.82 -13.10 -1.49
C LEU A 258 9.73 -13.31 -2.72
N ASP A 259 9.69 -14.50 -3.32
CA ASP A 259 10.37 -14.81 -4.58
C ASP A 259 9.53 -14.43 -5.82
N ASP A 260 10.05 -14.68 -7.01
CA ASP A 260 9.38 -14.31 -8.26
C ASP A 260 8.16 -15.18 -8.57
N LYS A 261 8.02 -16.35 -7.92
CA LYS A 261 6.89 -17.27 -8.12
C LYS A 261 5.68 -16.86 -7.30
N ARG A 262 5.91 -16.22 -6.15
CA ARG A 262 4.84 -15.79 -5.24
C ARG A 262 3.89 -16.94 -4.90
N SER A 263 4.44 -18.06 -4.41
CA SER A 263 3.66 -19.21 -3.97
C SER A 263 2.97 -18.92 -2.64
N GLU A 264 1.78 -19.47 -2.44
CA GLU A 264 1.04 -19.32 -1.17
C GLU A 264 1.83 -19.94 -0.01
N ILE A 265 1.85 -19.22 1.13
CA ILE A 265 2.44 -19.63 2.42
C ILE A 265 1.45 -19.37 3.55
N GLU A 266 1.68 -19.98 4.70
CA GLU A 266 0.79 -19.82 5.87
C GLU A 266 0.95 -18.47 6.56
N GLU A 267 2.16 -17.92 6.54
CA GLU A 267 2.47 -16.65 7.19
C GLU A 267 1.77 -15.48 6.48
N ASN A 268 0.86 -14.81 7.20
CA ASN A 268 0.05 -13.74 6.66
C ASN A 268 -0.35 -12.72 7.75
N ASP A 269 0.26 -11.55 7.71
CA ASP A 269 0.00 -10.46 8.67
C ASP A 269 -1.26 -9.64 8.34
N ILE A 270 -1.87 -9.83 7.16
CA ILE A 270 -2.97 -8.97 6.70
C ILE A 270 -4.19 -9.01 7.62
N PRO A 271 -4.64 -10.20 8.11
CA PRO A 271 -5.74 -10.25 9.06
C PRO A 271 -5.43 -9.48 10.35
N ASP A 272 -4.21 -9.59 10.88
CA ASP A 272 -3.76 -8.89 12.09
C ASP A 272 -3.71 -7.37 11.87
N ILE A 273 -3.17 -6.90 10.74
CA ILE A 273 -3.16 -5.48 10.36
C ILE A 273 -4.58 -4.91 10.37
N ILE A 274 -5.52 -5.63 9.78
CA ILE A 274 -6.91 -5.21 9.65
C ILE A 274 -7.58 -5.14 11.03
N GLU A 275 -7.42 -6.17 11.86
CA GLU A 275 -7.98 -6.21 13.21
C GLU A 275 -7.45 -5.08 14.07
N ARG A 276 -6.14 -4.87 14.08
CA ARG A 276 -5.48 -3.81 14.84
C ARG A 276 -5.86 -2.42 14.36
N PHE A 277 -5.86 -2.19 13.06
CA PHE A 277 -6.23 -0.88 12.50
C PHE A 277 -7.68 -0.51 12.82
N HIS A 278 -8.58 -1.49 12.98
CA HIS A 278 -9.94 -1.24 13.45
C HIS A 278 -10.04 -0.96 14.95
N ASN A 279 -9.06 -1.41 15.74
CA ASN A 279 -9.03 -1.32 17.19
C ASN A 279 -7.81 -0.53 17.68
N LEU A 280 -7.48 0.60 17.03
CA LEU A 280 -6.29 1.41 17.34
C LEU A 280 -6.20 1.84 18.80
N GLU A 281 -7.32 1.90 19.51
CA GLU A 281 -7.35 2.21 20.96
C GLU A 281 -6.52 1.20 21.79
N ARG A 282 -6.48 -0.07 21.34
CA ARG A 282 -5.71 -1.14 21.98
C ARG A 282 -4.22 -1.10 21.69
N GLU A 283 -3.82 -0.33 20.67
CA GLU A 283 -2.42 -0.19 20.26
C GLU A 283 -1.63 0.82 21.10
N SER A 284 -2.31 1.62 21.95
CA SER A 284 -1.69 2.69 22.75
C SER A 284 -0.64 2.21 23.76
N THR A 285 -0.69 0.95 24.16
CA THR A 285 0.22 0.35 25.15
C THR A 285 1.38 -0.43 24.54
N ARG A 286 1.41 -0.57 23.21
CA ARG A 286 2.42 -1.38 22.53
C ARG A 286 3.79 -0.70 22.51
N GLN A 287 4.82 -1.54 22.70
CA GLN A 287 6.22 -1.11 22.71
C GLN A 287 6.77 -1.01 21.27
N ARG A 288 7.81 -0.23 21.09
CA ARG A 288 8.47 -0.06 19.77
C ARG A 288 9.28 -1.28 19.31
N THR A 289 9.51 -2.22 20.16
CA THR A 289 10.08 -3.54 19.85
C THR A 289 9.08 -4.46 19.18
N GLU A 290 7.78 -4.19 19.31
CA GLU A 290 6.72 -4.99 18.74
C GLU A 290 6.51 -4.68 17.23
N GLN A 291 5.65 -5.46 16.59
CA GLN A 291 5.40 -5.35 15.14
C GLN A 291 4.59 -4.10 14.78
N SER A 292 3.78 -3.58 15.69
CA SER A 292 3.07 -2.32 15.52
C SER A 292 3.15 -1.43 16.74
N PHE A 293 3.16 -0.12 16.54
CA PHE A 293 3.26 0.88 17.60
C PHE A 293 2.83 2.27 17.11
N PHE A 294 2.60 3.18 18.04
CA PHE A 294 2.37 4.58 17.72
C PHE A 294 3.64 5.43 17.82
N VAL A 295 3.73 6.42 16.94
CA VAL A 295 4.76 7.47 16.99
C VAL A 295 4.05 8.82 17.07
N PRO A 296 4.37 9.65 18.10
CA PRO A 296 3.80 10.98 18.22
C PRO A 296 4.20 11.89 17.04
N LYS A 297 3.27 12.75 16.61
CA LYS A 297 3.52 13.75 15.56
C LYS A 297 4.77 14.58 15.82
N GLN A 298 4.98 15.02 17.06
CA GLN A 298 6.13 15.86 17.42
C GLN A 298 7.45 15.15 17.12
N GLU A 299 7.56 13.87 17.46
CA GLU A 299 8.76 13.09 17.19
C GLU A 299 9.01 12.93 15.68
N ILE A 300 7.93 12.76 14.88
CA ILE A 300 8.04 12.73 13.41
C ILE A 300 8.55 14.07 12.89
N ALA A 301 8.04 15.18 13.40
CA ALA A 301 8.49 16.52 13.03
C ALA A 301 9.97 16.75 13.39
N ASP A 302 10.39 16.36 14.59
CA ASP A 302 11.77 16.47 15.07
C ASP A 302 12.76 15.62 14.23
N ASN A 303 12.27 14.51 13.67
CA ASN A 303 13.00 13.66 12.73
C ASN A 303 12.84 14.08 11.26
N ASN A 304 12.56 15.35 10.96
CA ASN A 304 12.41 15.88 9.60
C ASN A 304 11.31 15.21 8.79
N TYR A 305 10.23 14.83 9.44
CA TYR A 305 9.09 14.13 8.85
C TYR A 305 9.49 12.80 8.17
N ASP A 306 10.49 12.12 8.69
CA ASP A 306 10.82 10.76 8.25
C ASP A 306 9.67 9.82 8.65
N LEU A 307 9.18 9.02 7.70
CA LEU A 307 8.08 8.07 7.91
C LEU A 307 8.56 6.62 7.76
N SER A 308 9.87 6.40 7.75
CA SER A 308 10.44 5.05 7.74
C SER A 308 10.27 4.40 9.11
N ILE A 309 9.70 3.20 9.15
CA ILE A 309 9.51 2.48 10.40
C ILE A 309 10.81 2.21 11.15
N ASN A 310 11.90 1.95 10.40
CA ASN A 310 13.21 1.67 10.97
C ASN A 310 13.80 2.85 11.76
N LYS A 311 13.26 4.07 11.57
CA LYS A 311 13.66 5.25 12.34
C LYS A 311 13.15 5.21 13.78
N TYR A 312 12.03 4.52 14.02
CA TYR A 312 11.29 4.54 15.28
C TYR A 312 11.24 3.18 15.97
N LYS A 313 11.41 2.09 15.19
CA LYS A 313 11.41 0.73 15.72
C LYS A 313 12.66 0.50 16.55
N GLU A 314 12.46 -0.03 17.77
CA GLU A 314 13.52 -0.48 18.63
C GLU A 314 13.78 -1.96 18.39
N VAL A 315 15.05 -2.33 18.33
CA VAL A 315 15.47 -3.72 18.22
C VAL A 315 16.01 -4.15 19.57
N GLU A 316 15.39 -5.15 20.16
CA GLU A 316 15.95 -5.79 21.34
C GLU A 316 17.23 -6.50 20.96
N TYR A 317 18.36 -6.00 21.45
CA TYR A 317 19.64 -6.67 21.27
C TYR A 317 19.70 -7.88 22.18
N ILE A 318 19.36 -9.06 21.66
CA ILE A 318 19.62 -10.32 22.33
C ILE A 318 21.08 -10.68 21.99
N PRO A 319 22.00 -10.66 22.96
CA PRO A 319 23.38 -11.09 22.73
C PRO A 319 23.35 -12.54 22.22
N VAL A 320 23.86 -12.74 21.03
CA VAL A 320 24.07 -14.12 20.55
C VAL A 320 25.32 -14.64 21.26
N GLU A 321 25.15 -15.61 22.15
CA GLU A 321 26.26 -16.34 22.71
C GLU A 321 26.84 -17.24 21.60
N TYR A 322 28.00 -16.86 21.12
CA TYR A 322 28.73 -17.68 20.18
C TYR A 322 29.52 -18.75 20.93
N PRO A 323 29.57 -20.00 20.42
CA PRO A 323 30.44 -21.00 20.98
C PRO A 323 31.90 -20.53 20.99
N PRO A 324 32.75 -21.02 21.90
CA PRO A 324 34.15 -20.65 21.97
C PRO A 324 34.84 -20.82 20.61
N THR A 325 35.76 -19.93 20.27
CA THR A 325 36.49 -19.95 18.98
C THR A 325 37.16 -21.30 18.70
N SER A 326 37.60 -22.01 19.75
CA SER A 326 38.15 -23.35 19.65
C SER A 326 37.15 -24.40 19.16
N GLU A 327 35.89 -24.28 19.56
CA GLU A 327 34.82 -25.19 19.12
C GLU A 327 34.44 -24.91 17.67
N ILE A 328 34.34 -23.62 17.31
CA ILE A 328 34.09 -23.23 15.90
C ILE A 328 35.21 -23.74 14.98
N LEU A 329 36.47 -23.60 15.40
CA LEU A 329 37.62 -24.11 14.64
C LEU A 329 37.59 -25.64 14.50
N ALA A 330 37.25 -26.35 15.57
CA ALA A 330 37.11 -27.83 15.52
C ALA A 330 36.00 -28.26 14.56
N ASP A 331 34.89 -27.56 14.56
CA ASP A 331 33.79 -27.84 13.60
C ASP A 331 34.20 -27.54 12.15
N ILE A 332 34.90 -26.45 11.89
CA ILE A 332 35.43 -26.15 10.56
C ILE A 332 36.39 -27.24 10.08
N GLU A 333 37.30 -27.71 10.95
CA GLU A 333 38.23 -28.79 10.61
C GLU A 333 37.51 -30.11 10.37
N ARG A 334 36.44 -30.41 11.11
CA ARG A 334 35.62 -31.60 10.90
C ARG A 334 34.91 -31.55 9.55
N LEU A 335 34.24 -30.46 9.25
CA LEU A 335 33.52 -30.23 7.99
C LEU A 335 34.46 -30.28 6.78
N ASN A 336 35.65 -29.72 6.87
CA ASN A 336 36.64 -29.79 5.79
C ASN A 336 37.07 -31.24 5.52
N ARG A 337 37.25 -32.06 6.55
CA ARG A 337 37.56 -33.47 6.38
C ARG A 337 36.41 -34.28 5.74
N GLU A 338 35.19 -33.96 6.12
CA GLU A 338 34.00 -34.56 5.49
C GLU A 338 33.93 -34.19 4.00
N ILE A 339 34.09 -32.91 3.64
CA ILE A 339 34.14 -32.44 2.26
C ILE A 339 35.26 -33.13 1.45
N GLU A 340 36.47 -33.24 2.02
CA GLU A 340 37.57 -33.95 1.35
C GLU A 340 37.23 -35.41 1.06
N THR A 341 36.58 -36.09 2.00
CA THR A 341 36.16 -37.48 1.85
C THR A 341 35.13 -37.63 0.75
N GLU A 342 34.09 -36.81 0.75
CA GLU A 342 33.04 -36.84 -0.26
C GLU A 342 33.57 -36.49 -1.66
N VAL A 343 34.49 -35.53 -1.77
CA VAL A 343 35.16 -35.20 -3.03
C VAL A 343 36.00 -36.37 -3.55
N GLN A 344 36.66 -37.12 -2.67
CA GLN A 344 37.43 -38.30 -3.04
C GLN A 344 36.50 -39.41 -3.54
N GLU A 345 35.37 -39.65 -2.88
CA GLU A 345 34.38 -40.62 -3.32
C GLU A 345 33.78 -40.23 -4.68
N LEU A 346 33.45 -38.96 -4.88
CA LEU A 346 32.94 -38.47 -6.16
C LEU A 346 33.96 -38.69 -7.29
N LYS A 347 35.25 -38.42 -7.03
CA LYS A 347 36.33 -38.68 -8.00
C LYS A 347 36.42 -40.14 -8.36
N LYS A 348 36.32 -41.07 -7.39
CA LYS A 348 36.31 -42.51 -7.64
C LYS A 348 35.11 -42.93 -8.50
N LEU A 349 33.93 -42.44 -8.23
CA LEU A 349 32.74 -42.72 -9.02
C LEU A 349 32.84 -42.20 -10.46
N LEU A 350 33.44 -41.04 -10.67
CA LEU A 350 33.68 -40.48 -12.00
C LEU A 350 34.76 -41.27 -12.79
N GLU A 351 35.75 -41.83 -12.11
CA GLU A 351 36.74 -42.69 -12.72
C GLU A 351 36.17 -44.07 -13.10
N MET A 352 35.30 -44.65 -12.25
CA MET A 352 34.60 -45.91 -12.55
C MET A 352 33.63 -45.77 -13.73
N GLY A 353 32.92 -44.68 -13.84
CA GLY A 353 32.02 -44.40 -14.97
C GLY A 353 32.71 -44.12 -16.31
N LYS A 354 34.07 -43.93 -16.31
CA LYS A 354 34.86 -43.81 -17.54
C LYS A 354 35.43 -45.15 -18.04
N SER A 355 35.39 -46.19 -17.22
CA SER A 355 35.85 -47.53 -17.61
C SER A 355 34.78 -48.41 -18.24
N ASP A 356 33.52 -47.97 -18.25
CA ASP A 356 32.36 -48.65 -18.83
C ASP A 356 31.86 -48.01 -20.14
N LEU A 357 32.63 -47.13 -20.74
CA LEU A 357 32.45 -46.53 -22.07
C LEU A 357 33.63 -46.86 -22.97
#